data_ae26ed4285f3fa70ecb34d0084e6de03
#
_entry.id   ae26ed4285f3fa70ecb34d0084e6de03
#
_cell.length_a   1.000
_cell.length_b   1.000
_cell.length_c   1.000
_cell.angle_alpha   90.00
_cell.angle_beta   90.00
_cell.angle_gamma   90.00
#
_symmetry.space_group_name_H-M   'P 1'
#
loop_
_entity.id
_entity.type
_entity.pdbx_description
1 polymer ?
#
loop_
_entity_poly.entity_id
_entity_poly.type
_entity_poly.pdbx_seq_one_letter_code
_entity_poly.pdbx_strand_id
1 'polypeptide(L)'
;MKVVLFCGGLGTRLGELTEDVPKPLVKIGYRPILWHLMKYYAHYGHKDFILCLGYKADKIKDYFLNYNEYISNDFTMSEGGRNIELMQSDIADWRITFVDTGLRANIGQRLKAVEKHLAGEEMFLANYADGLTNLPLPRIIDFFQESGKVGCFLCVKPPHSFHVVKLQENGLIDSIEYVRDTDTMINGGFFVFRKSIFDFMKPGEELVVEPFQRLIEEHQLIGYQYPDWWCMDTFKEHQVLTDMYNEGKAPWEVWRARETDPAPTQR
;
A
#
# COMPACT_ATOMS: atom_id res chain seq x y z
N MET A 1 12.16 9.56 -3.12
CA MET A 1 11.01 9.57 -4.05
C MET A 1 9.74 9.86 -3.28
N LYS A 2 8.78 10.52 -3.90
CA LYS A 2 7.43 10.71 -3.38
C LYS A 2 6.62 9.42 -3.48
N VAL A 3 5.65 9.26 -2.56
CA VAL A 3 4.76 8.09 -2.49
C VAL A 3 3.31 8.54 -2.70
N VAL A 4 2.67 8.06 -3.74
CA VAL A 4 1.25 8.32 -4.04
C VAL A 4 0.42 7.18 -3.46
N LEU A 5 -0.56 7.49 -2.58
CA LEU A 5 -1.43 6.50 -1.96
C LEU A 5 -2.89 6.72 -2.35
N PHE A 6 -3.53 5.68 -2.89
CA PHE A 6 -4.91 5.72 -3.37
C PHE A 6 -5.89 5.46 -2.23
N CYS A 7 -6.34 6.51 -1.56
CA CYS A 7 -7.16 6.47 -0.34
C CYS A 7 -8.66 6.71 -0.57
N GLY A 8 -9.12 6.82 -1.81
CA GLY A 8 -10.48 7.32 -2.12
C GLY A 8 -11.55 6.27 -2.38
N GLY A 9 -11.26 4.98 -2.21
CA GLY A 9 -12.20 3.89 -2.43
C GLY A 9 -13.34 3.82 -1.40
N LEU A 10 -14.51 3.27 -1.79
CA LEU A 10 -15.69 3.17 -0.93
C LEU A 10 -15.55 2.13 0.20
N GLY A 11 -14.73 1.10 0.03
CA GLY A 11 -14.47 0.08 1.04
C GLY A 11 -15.64 -0.84 1.39
N THR A 12 -16.66 -0.95 0.54
CA THR A 12 -17.95 -1.62 0.81
C THR A 12 -17.86 -3.08 1.25
N ARG A 13 -16.77 -3.78 0.90
CA ARG A 13 -16.56 -5.19 1.25
C ARG A 13 -16.21 -5.44 2.72
N LEU A 14 -15.87 -4.40 3.48
CA LEU A 14 -15.56 -4.48 4.92
C LEU A 14 -16.81 -4.30 5.82
N GLY A 15 -17.98 -4.03 5.22
CA GLY A 15 -19.25 -3.91 5.98
C GLY A 15 -19.18 -2.85 7.07
N GLU A 16 -19.61 -3.21 8.27
CA GLU A 16 -19.71 -2.33 9.45
C GLU A 16 -18.40 -1.59 9.78
N LEU A 17 -17.23 -2.18 9.50
CA LEU A 17 -15.93 -1.54 9.77
C LEU A 17 -15.72 -0.23 9.01
N THR A 18 -16.46 -0.01 7.91
CA THR A 18 -16.34 1.18 7.06
C THR A 18 -17.56 2.09 7.10
N GLU A 19 -18.52 1.82 8.00
CA GLU A 19 -19.68 2.70 8.18
C GLU A 19 -19.29 4.09 8.65
N ASP A 20 -18.38 4.19 9.62
CA ASP A 20 -17.96 5.47 10.20
C ASP A 20 -16.63 5.99 9.67
N VAL A 21 -15.72 5.10 9.26
CA VAL A 21 -14.38 5.44 8.80
C VAL A 21 -14.12 4.90 7.40
N PRO A 22 -13.33 5.59 6.54
CA PRO A 22 -12.92 5.02 5.25
C PRO A 22 -11.96 3.85 5.47
N LYS A 23 -11.93 2.89 4.53
CA LYS A 23 -11.08 1.70 4.58
C LYS A 23 -9.62 1.98 5.00
N PRO A 24 -8.93 3.02 4.50
CA PRO A 24 -7.56 3.33 4.92
C PRO A 24 -7.41 3.65 6.42
N LEU A 25 -8.50 4.05 7.09
CA LEU A 25 -8.50 4.33 8.53
C LEU A 25 -8.98 3.18 9.40
N VAL A 26 -9.31 2.02 8.84
CA VAL A 26 -9.59 0.81 9.63
C VAL A 26 -8.31 0.39 10.35
N LYS A 27 -8.41 0.18 11.66
CA LYS A 27 -7.25 -0.05 12.53
C LYS A 27 -6.79 -1.51 12.48
N ILE A 28 -5.48 -1.68 12.56
CA ILE A 28 -4.79 -2.91 12.93
C ILE A 28 -4.01 -2.58 14.21
N GLY A 29 -4.44 -3.12 15.34
CA GLY A 29 -3.93 -2.67 16.64
C GLY A 29 -4.26 -1.19 16.93
N TYR A 30 -3.26 -0.40 17.29
CA TYR A 30 -3.45 1.02 17.68
C TYR A 30 -3.61 1.96 16.49
N ARG A 31 -3.11 1.59 15.31
CA ARG A 31 -2.98 2.47 14.15
C ARG A 31 -3.77 1.95 12.93
N PRO A 32 -4.26 2.84 12.07
CA PRO A 32 -4.93 2.42 10.84
C PRO A 32 -3.95 1.78 9.84
N ILE A 33 -4.47 0.94 8.93
CA ILE A 33 -3.66 0.28 7.91
C ILE A 33 -2.86 1.28 7.06
N LEU A 34 -3.42 2.44 6.76
CA LEU A 34 -2.73 3.53 6.07
C LEU A 34 -1.45 3.97 6.80
N TRP A 35 -1.49 4.07 8.14
CA TRP A 35 -0.33 4.42 8.92
C TRP A 35 0.76 3.35 8.84
N HIS A 36 0.39 2.06 8.94
CA HIS A 36 1.33 0.95 8.80
C HIS A 36 2.02 0.99 7.43
N LEU A 37 1.26 1.23 6.36
CA LEU A 37 1.80 1.36 5.02
C LEU A 37 2.74 2.56 4.88
N MET A 38 2.36 3.73 5.40
CA MET A 38 3.21 4.93 5.37
C MET A 38 4.48 4.73 6.21
N LYS A 39 4.38 4.07 7.36
CA LYS A 39 5.54 3.73 8.22
C LYS A 39 6.51 2.79 7.50
N TYR A 40 6.00 1.82 6.73
CA TYR A 40 6.82 0.96 5.88
C TYR A 40 7.64 1.79 4.87
N TYR A 41 7.03 2.70 4.12
CA TYR A 41 7.75 3.56 3.19
C TYR A 41 8.73 4.50 3.89
N ALA A 42 8.33 5.07 5.02
CA ALA A 42 9.16 5.96 5.82
C ALA A 42 10.41 5.26 6.37
N HIS A 43 10.31 3.97 6.75
CA HIS A 43 11.45 3.15 7.17
C HIS A 43 12.55 3.08 6.11
N TYR A 44 12.17 3.03 4.84
CA TYR A 44 13.10 3.06 3.70
C TYR A 44 13.44 4.48 3.21
N GLY A 45 13.13 5.52 4.00
CA GLY A 45 13.50 6.92 3.70
C GLY A 45 12.53 7.66 2.79
N HIS A 46 11.36 7.09 2.43
CA HIS A 46 10.36 7.73 1.60
C HIS A 46 9.26 8.34 2.47
N LYS A 47 9.42 9.63 2.82
CA LYS A 47 8.62 10.37 3.81
C LYS A 47 7.78 11.51 3.21
N ASP A 48 7.76 11.66 1.88
CA ASP A 48 6.93 12.65 1.17
C ASP A 48 5.75 11.91 0.50
N PHE A 49 4.57 12.05 1.11
CA PHE A 49 3.36 11.33 0.74
C PHE A 49 2.35 12.24 0.03
N ILE A 50 1.68 11.70 -0.99
CA ILE A 50 0.56 12.32 -1.67
C ILE A 50 -0.65 11.40 -1.51
N LEU A 51 -1.64 11.81 -0.71
CA LEU A 51 -2.85 11.03 -0.47
C LEU A 51 -3.94 11.44 -1.45
N CYS A 52 -4.32 10.53 -2.35
CA CYS A 52 -5.43 10.69 -3.29
C CYS A 52 -6.74 10.40 -2.56
N LEU A 53 -7.46 11.44 -2.16
CA LEU A 53 -8.66 11.34 -1.35
C LEU A 53 -9.94 11.27 -2.22
N GLY A 54 -11.01 10.76 -1.62
CA GLY A 54 -12.33 10.66 -2.20
C GLY A 54 -13.38 10.41 -1.13
N TYR A 55 -13.86 9.17 -0.98
CA TYR A 55 -14.84 8.84 0.04
C TYR A 55 -14.32 9.13 1.46
N LYS A 56 -15.11 9.86 2.26
CA LYS A 56 -14.76 10.28 3.63
C LYS A 56 -13.37 10.94 3.73
N ALA A 57 -13.03 11.80 2.77
CA ALA A 57 -11.77 12.53 2.72
C ALA A 57 -11.54 13.39 3.98
N ASP A 58 -12.59 13.93 4.56
CA ASP A 58 -12.61 14.69 5.81
C ASP A 58 -12.03 13.87 6.98
N LYS A 59 -12.42 12.60 7.09
CA LYS A 59 -11.93 11.70 8.16
C LYS A 59 -10.44 11.42 8.07
N ILE A 60 -9.90 11.27 6.84
CA ILE A 60 -8.47 11.07 6.65
C ILE A 60 -7.70 12.35 7.01
N LYS A 61 -8.19 13.52 6.59
CA LYS A 61 -7.59 14.80 6.98
C LYS A 61 -7.62 15.00 8.49
N ASP A 62 -8.78 14.76 9.11
CA ASP A 62 -8.97 14.90 10.55
C ASP A 62 -8.02 14.00 11.36
N TYR A 63 -7.83 12.74 10.92
CA TYR A 63 -6.88 11.81 11.55
C TYR A 63 -5.48 12.38 11.64
N PHE A 64 -4.96 12.96 10.56
CA PHE A 64 -3.60 13.52 10.55
C PHE A 64 -3.50 14.91 11.21
N LEU A 65 -4.54 15.74 11.11
CA LEU A 65 -4.60 17.06 11.77
C LEU A 65 -4.65 16.93 13.29
N ASN A 66 -5.29 15.86 13.79
CA ASN A 66 -5.40 15.54 15.23
C ASN A 66 -4.55 14.32 15.60
N TYR A 67 -3.42 14.11 14.89
CA TYR A 67 -2.57 12.96 15.15
C TYR A 67 -2.02 12.96 16.56
N ASN A 68 -2.25 11.86 17.28
CA ASN A 68 -1.80 11.70 18.65
C ASN A 68 -0.59 10.75 18.71
N GLU A 69 0.59 11.32 18.94
CA GLU A 69 1.86 10.58 19.08
C GLU A 69 1.88 9.64 20.28
N TYR A 70 1.15 9.99 21.36
CA TYR A 70 1.17 9.24 22.62
C TYR A 70 0.50 7.86 22.53
N ILE A 71 -0.25 7.59 21.47
CA ILE A 71 -0.93 6.29 21.28
C ILE A 71 0.07 5.17 20.99
N SER A 72 1.17 5.47 20.31
CA SER A 72 2.12 4.48 19.80
C SER A 72 3.56 4.71 20.25
N ASN A 73 3.82 5.77 21.01
CA ASN A 73 5.17 6.09 21.48
C ASN A 73 5.21 6.17 23.01
N ASP A 74 6.32 5.75 23.59
CA ASP A 74 6.60 5.95 25.01
C ASP A 74 6.86 7.43 25.30
N PHE A 75 6.43 7.88 26.47
CA PHE A 75 6.62 9.25 26.91
C PHE A 75 6.75 9.36 28.41
N THR A 76 7.40 10.40 28.87
CA THR A 76 7.45 10.79 30.31
C THR A 76 6.47 11.92 30.55
N MET A 77 5.65 11.78 31.58
CA MET A 77 4.73 12.82 32.04
C MET A 77 5.19 13.33 33.41
N SER A 78 5.31 14.66 33.57
CA SER A 78 5.68 15.30 34.81
C SER A 78 4.78 16.51 35.11
N GLU A 79 4.94 17.11 36.31
CA GLU A 79 4.19 18.30 36.76
C GLU A 79 2.66 18.15 36.67
N GLY A 80 2.13 16.95 36.97
CA GLY A 80 0.69 16.67 36.88
C GLY A 80 0.13 16.74 35.44
N GLY A 81 0.92 16.37 34.44
CA GLY A 81 0.53 16.36 33.03
C GLY A 81 0.79 17.66 32.27
N ARG A 82 1.45 18.65 32.93
CA ARG A 82 1.79 19.92 32.26
C ARG A 82 2.99 19.79 31.31
N ASN A 83 3.90 18.87 31.64
CA ASN A 83 5.05 18.58 30.79
C ASN A 83 4.99 17.13 30.32
N ILE A 84 5.04 16.94 28.99
CA ILE A 84 5.04 15.63 28.32
C ILE A 84 6.21 15.61 27.35
N GLU A 85 7.08 14.63 27.52
CA GLU A 85 8.26 14.42 26.71
C GLU A 85 8.15 13.07 25.98
N LEU A 86 8.03 13.10 24.66
CA LEU A 86 8.03 11.92 23.81
C LEU A 86 9.43 11.36 23.70
N MET A 87 9.59 10.04 23.87
CA MET A 87 10.86 9.35 23.66
C MET A 87 11.15 9.13 22.18
N GLN A 88 10.11 9.01 21.36
CA GLN A 88 10.19 8.83 19.90
C GLN A 88 9.04 9.58 19.23
N SER A 89 9.15 9.79 17.94
CA SER A 89 8.10 10.38 17.11
C SER A 89 7.84 9.52 15.88
N ASP A 90 6.57 9.42 15.47
CA ASP A 90 6.16 8.62 14.33
C ASP A 90 6.24 9.38 13.00
N ILE A 91 5.65 10.59 12.97
CA ILE A 91 5.35 11.31 11.73
C ILE A 91 5.95 12.72 11.68
N ALA A 92 6.77 13.13 12.66
CA ALA A 92 7.28 14.51 12.75
C ALA A 92 8.08 14.96 11.51
N ASP A 93 8.72 14.03 10.81
CA ASP A 93 9.50 14.30 9.61
C ASP A 93 8.78 13.89 8.31
N TRP A 94 7.47 13.58 8.37
CA TRP A 94 6.67 13.29 7.19
C TRP A 94 6.13 14.57 6.56
N ARG A 95 6.14 14.60 5.25
CA ARG A 95 5.43 15.59 4.46
C ARG A 95 4.23 14.92 3.82
N ILE A 96 3.03 15.41 4.09
CA ILE A 96 1.80 14.80 3.60
C ILE A 96 1.00 15.84 2.80
N THR A 97 0.76 15.55 1.53
CA THR A 97 -0.08 16.34 0.64
C THR A 97 -1.43 15.65 0.48
N PHE A 98 -2.51 16.33 0.89
CA PHE A 98 -3.87 15.84 0.77
C PHE A 98 -4.51 16.39 -0.50
N VAL A 99 -4.88 15.52 -1.44
CA VAL A 99 -5.48 15.93 -2.72
C VAL A 99 -6.86 15.31 -2.84
N ASP A 100 -7.90 16.12 -2.93
CA ASP A 100 -9.23 15.63 -3.29
C ASP A 100 -9.25 15.31 -4.79
N THR A 101 -9.32 14.03 -5.09
CA THR A 101 -9.29 13.50 -6.47
C THR A 101 -10.69 13.14 -6.99
N GLY A 102 -11.72 13.36 -6.16
CA GLY A 102 -13.11 13.10 -6.49
C GLY A 102 -13.63 11.75 -5.96
N LEU A 103 -14.90 11.76 -5.55
CA LEU A 103 -15.56 10.61 -4.93
C LEU A 103 -15.59 9.37 -5.83
N ARG A 104 -15.87 9.57 -7.12
CA ARG A 104 -16.07 8.48 -8.10
C ARG A 104 -14.87 8.27 -9.04
N ALA A 105 -13.76 8.96 -8.78
CA ALA A 105 -12.56 8.78 -9.58
C ALA A 105 -12.01 7.36 -9.44
N ASN A 106 -11.64 6.74 -10.55
CA ASN A 106 -10.89 5.49 -10.58
C ASN A 106 -9.40 5.72 -10.29
N ILE A 107 -8.59 4.68 -10.25
CA ILE A 107 -7.16 4.77 -9.88
C ILE A 107 -6.38 5.61 -10.90
N GLY A 108 -6.64 5.44 -12.20
CA GLY A 108 -6.01 6.25 -13.25
C GLY A 108 -6.32 7.74 -13.13
N GLN A 109 -7.59 8.07 -12.91
CA GLN A 109 -8.02 9.45 -12.70
C GLN A 109 -7.38 10.08 -11.44
N ARG A 110 -7.25 9.30 -10.34
CA ARG A 110 -6.59 9.75 -9.11
C ARG A 110 -5.11 10.01 -9.36
N LEU A 111 -4.42 9.10 -10.04
CA LEU A 111 -3.02 9.28 -10.38
C LEU A 111 -2.81 10.51 -11.28
N LYS A 112 -3.65 10.68 -12.31
CA LYS A 112 -3.58 11.84 -13.20
C LYS A 112 -3.83 13.17 -12.47
N ALA A 113 -4.74 13.20 -11.50
CA ALA A 113 -5.05 14.39 -10.72
C ALA A 113 -3.86 14.90 -9.87
N VAL A 114 -2.94 14.00 -9.49
CA VAL A 114 -1.76 14.33 -8.67
C VAL A 114 -0.48 14.54 -9.47
N GLU A 115 -0.49 14.41 -10.79
CA GLU A 115 0.68 14.59 -11.67
C GLU A 115 1.46 15.88 -11.39
N LYS A 116 0.75 17.00 -11.17
CA LYS A 116 1.35 18.30 -10.85
C LYS A 116 2.18 18.29 -9.55
N HIS A 117 1.83 17.43 -8.59
CA HIS A 117 2.54 17.29 -7.31
C HIS A 117 3.81 16.42 -7.43
N LEU A 118 4.00 15.78 -8.58
CA LEU A 118 5.17 14.98 -8.94
C LEU A 118 6.16 15.78 -9.81
N ALA A 119 5.99 17.09 -9.91
CA ALA A 119 6.94 17.96 -10.62
C ALA A 119 8.34 17.82 -10.00
N GLY A 120 9.35 17.61 -10.85
CA GLY A 120 10.75 17.41 -10.41
C GLY A 120 11.12 15.96 -10.05
N GLU A 121 10.16 15.05 -9.97
CA GLU A 121 10.45 13.62 -9.79
C GLU A 121 10.67 12.96 -11.17
N GLU A 122 11.73 12.19 -11.32
CA GLU A 122 11.93 11.29 -12.47
C GLU A 122 11.16 9.99 -12.28
N MET A 123 11.12 9.53 -11.04
CA MET A 123 10.44 8.31 -10.60
C MET A 123 9.68 8.58 -9.31
N PHE A 124 8.61 7.81 -9.09
CA PHE A 124 7.83 7.87 -7.86
C PHE A 124 7.26 6.49 -7.50
N LEU A 125 6.85 6.35 -6.26
CA LEU A 125 6.18 5.17 -5.74
C LEU A 125 4.68 5.41 -5.70
N ALA A 126 3.89 4.37 -5.93
CA ALA A 126 2.44 4.45 -5.75
C ALA A 126 1.92 3.16 -5.11
N ASN A 127 0.79 3.22 -4.39
CA ASN A 127 0.18 2.02 -3.83
C ASN A 127 -1.31 2.20 -3.55
N TYR A 128 -2.01 1.06 -3.48
CA TYR A 128 -3.29 0.96 -2.80
C TYR A 128 -3.09 1.16 -1.29
N ALA A 129 -4.11 1.69 -0.61
CA ALA A 129 -4.00 2.02 0.82
C ALA A 129 -4.43 0.87 1.76
N ASP A 130 -4.43 -0.37 1.27
CA ASP A 130 -5.00 -1.55 1.94
C ASP A 130 -4.13 -2.80 1.85
N GLY A 131 -2.93 -2.70 1.28
CA GLY A 131 -1.96 -3.78 1.18
C GLY A 131 -0.71 -3.53 2.02
N LEU A 132 -0.19 -4.59 2.64
CA LEU A 132 1.03 -4.59 3.44
C LEU A 132 2.00 -5.66 2.93
N THR A 133 3.29 -5.47 3.16
CA THR A 133 4.35 -6.43 2.81
C THR A 133 5.56 -6.24 3.73
N ASN A 134 6.40 -7.25 3.84
CA ASN A 134 7.73 -7.16 4.44
C ASN A 134 8.84 -7.11 3.38
N LEU A 135 8.50 -6.92 2.11
CA LEU A 135 9.46 -6.77 1.02
C LEU A 135 10.49 -5.68 1.35
N PRO A 136 11.79 -5.96 1.32
CA PRO A 136 12.80 -4.91 1.35
C PRO A 136 12.62 -3.99 0.13
N LEU A 137 12.04 -2.81 0.34
CA LEU A 137 11.65 -1.88 -0.74
C LEU A 137 12.77 -1.57 -1.74
N PRO A 138 14.06 -1.45 -1.34
CA PRO A 138 15.16 -1.25 -2.30
C PRO A 138 15.22 -2.32 -3.38
N ARG A 139 14.86 -3.58 -3.09
CA ARG A 139 14.93 -4.67 -4.08
C ARG A 139 14.05 -4.46 -5.29
N ILE A 140 12.79 -4.02 -5.10
CA ILE A 140 11.90 -3.74 -6.24
C ILE A 140 12.31 -2.45 -6.97
N ILE A 141 12.85 -1.47 -6.23
CA ILE A 141 13.34 -0.21 -6.81
C ILE A 141 14.56 -0.48 -7.70
N ASP A 142 15.55 -1.21 -7.20
CA ASP A 142 16.78 -1.54 -7.94
C ASP A 142 16.44 -2.38 -9.18
N PHE A 143 15.61 -3.41 -9.03
CA PHE A 143 15.11 -4.23 -10.15
C PHE A 143 14.43 -3.37 -11.23
N PHE A 144 13.59 -2.41 -10.81
CA PHE A 144 12.94 -1.49 -11.74
C PHE A 144 13.93 -0.57 -12.43
N GLN A 145 14.89 0.01 -11.71
CA GLN A 145 15.90 0.91 -12.27
C GLN A 145 16.76 0.21 -13.32
N GLU A 146 17.24 -1.01 -13.01
CA GLU A 146 18.04 -1.83 -13.91
C GLU A 146 17.29 -2.21 -15.20
N SER A 147 15.97 -2.39 -15.11
CA SER A 147 15.14 -2.74 -16.27
C SER A 147 15.03 -1.64 -17.32
N GLY A 148 15.19 -0.38 -16.94
CA GLY A 148 14.95 0.78 -17.79
C GLY A 148 13.49 1.00 -18.20
N LYS A 149 12.51 0.26 -17.63
CA LYS A 149 11.10 0.28 -18.00
C LYS A 149 10.36 1.47 -17.37
N VAL A 150 9.08 1.67 -17.79
CA VAL A 150 8.22 2.77 -17.33
C VAL A 150 7.44 2.41 -16.09
N GLY A 151 7.05 1.15 -15.91
CA GLY A 151 6.28 0.68 -14.76
C GLY A 151 6.73 -0.67 -14.22
N CYS A 152 6.65 -0.80 -12.90
CA CYS A 152 6.81 -2.05 -12.17
C CYS A 152 5.76 -2.14 -11.06
N PHE A 153 5.32 -3.33 -10.73
CA PHE A 153 4.46 -3.59 -9.58
C PHE A 153 4.74 -4.95 -8.94
N LEU A 154 4.27 -5.11 -7.71
CA LEU A 154 4.41 -6.35 -6.97
C LEU A 154 3.43 -7.40 -7.51
N CYS A 155 3.96 -8.56 -7.93
CA CYS A 155 3.19 -9.74 -8.30
C CYS A 155 3.17 -10.72 -7.14
N VAL A 156 1.98 -11.11 -6.67
CA VAL A 156 1.81 -11.97 -5.51
C VAL A 156 0.88 -13.15 -5.82
N LYS A 157 1.00 -14.23 -5.08
CA LYS A 157 0.04 -15.32 -5.15
C LYS A 157 -1.30 -14.86 -4.55
N PRO A 158 -2.45 -15.27 -5.13
CA PRO A 158 -3.75 -14.98 -4.54
C PRO A 158 -3.86 -15.51 -3.11
N PRO A 159 -4.27 -14.68 -2.11
CA PRO A 159 -4.39 -15.12 -0.71
C PRO A 159 -5.60 -16.03 -0.46
N HIS A 160 -6.53 -16.10 -1.41
CA HIS A 160 -7.77 -16.83 -1.27
C HIS A 160 -7.60 -18.34 -1.46
N SER A 161 -8.43 -19.10 -0.75
CA SER A 161 -8.48 -20.57 -0.81
C SER A 161 -9.41 -21.11 -1.91
N PHE A 162 -9.57 -20.37 -3.02
CA PHE A 162 -10.35 -20.85 -4.15
C PHE A 162 -9.64 -21.96 -4.88
N HIS A 163 -10.44 -22.87 -5.45
CA HIS A 163 -9.96 -23.89 -6.38
C HIS A 163 -10.20 -23.42 -7.81
N VAL A 164 -9.18 -23.51 -8.64
CA VAL A 164 -9.28 -23.37 -10.08
C VAL A 164 -9.71 -24.71 -10.65
N VAL A 165 -10.76 -24.70 -11.46
CA VAL A 165 -11.27 -25.90 -12.13
C VAL A 165 -11.01 -25.76 -13.62
N LYS A 166 -10.29 -26.70 -14.21
CA LYS A 166 -10.15 -26.80 -15.67
C LYS A 166 -11.23 -27.73 -16.22
N LEU A 167 -11.97 -27.21 -17.17
CA LEU A 167 -13.05 -27.93 -17.85
C LEU A 167 -12.66 -28.26 -19.29
N GLN A 168 -13.00 -29.47 -19.73
CA GLN A 168 -12.99 -29.85 -21.13
C GLN A 168 -14.25 -29.30 -21.84
N GLU A 169 -14.23 -29.21 -23.18
CA GLU A 169 -15.35 -28.69 -23.96
C GLU A 169 -16.67 -29.46 -23.74
N ASN A 170 -16.59 -30.75 -23.41
CA ASN A 170 -17.73 -31.61 -23.08
C ASN A 170 -18.24 -31.49 -21.63
N GLY A 171 -17.65 -30.59 -20.84
CA GLY A 171 -18.03 -30.36 -19.44
C GLY A 171 -17.37 -31.30 -18.44
N LEU A 172 -16.51 -32.21 -18.83
CA LEU A 172 -15.71 -33.02 -17.89
C LEU A 172 -14.68 -32.16 -17.17
N ILE A 173 -14.46 -32.45 -15.91
CA ILE A 173 -13.41 -31.80 -15.10
C ILE A 173 -12.09 -32.47 -15.43
N ASP A 174 -11.11 -31.66 -15.82
CA ASP A 174 -9.76 -32.09 -16.14
C ASP A 174 -8.84 -32.01 -14.89
N SER A 175 -8.92 -30.90 -14.14
CA SER A 175 -8.20 -30.76 -12.86
C SER A 175 -8.91 -29.81 -11.90
N ILE A 176 -8.62 -29.97 -10.61
CA ILE A 176 -8.99 -29.04 -9.52
C ILE A 176 -7.74 -28.78 -8.69
N GLU A 177 -7.32 -27.53 -8.61
CA GLU A 177 -6.11 -27.11 -7.90
C GLU A 177 -6.37 -25.88 -7.05
N TYR A 178 -5.69 -25.72 -5.91
CA TYR A 178 -5.74 -24.45 -5.20
C TYR A 178 -5.15 -23.33 -6.09
N VAL A 179 -5.83 -22.19 -6.15
CA VAL A 179 -5.37 -21.05 -6.98
C VAL A 179 -3.95 -20.59 -6.60
N ARG A 180 -3.57 -20.68 -5.32
CA ARG A 180 -2.23 -20.37 -4.84
C ARG A 180 -1.13 -21.31 -5.35
N ASP A 181 -1.50 -22.55 -5.71
CA ASP A 181 -0.58 -23.58 -6.18
C ASP A 181 -0.43 -23.53 -7.72
N THR A 182 -1.25 -22.75 -8.41
CA THR A 182 -1.14 -22.47 -9.84
C THR A 182 -0.09 -21.39 -10.11
N ASP A 183 0.23 -21.16 -11.39
CA ASP A 183 1.10 -20.06 -11.82
C ASP A 183 0.40 -18.69 -11.84
N THR A 184 -0.87 -18.64 -11.42
CA THR A 184 -1.64 -17.39 -11.35
C THR A 184 -1.02 -16.43 -10.37
N MET A 185 -0.78 -15.21 -10.82
CA MET A 185 -0.33 -14.09 -10.01
C MET A 185 -1.36 -12.96 -10.07
N ILE A 186 -1.46 -12.19 -9.00
CA ILE A 186 -2.31 -10.99 -8.95
C ILE A 186 -1.47 -9.74 -8.71
N ASN A 187 -2.04 -8.59 -9.05
CA ASN A 187 -1.46 -7.29 -8.76
C ASN A 187 -1.54 -6.99 -7.26
N GLY A 188 -0.40 -6.96 -6.60
CA GLY A 188 -0.24 -6.66 -5.16
C GLY A 188 0.01 -5.18 -4.86
N GLY A 189 -0.06 -4.29 -5.85
CA GLY A 189 0.29 -2.88 -5.67
C GLY A 189 1.80 -2.64 -5.64
N PHE A 190 2.27 -1.80 -4.73
CA PHE A 190 3.69 -1.43 -4.58
C PHE A 190 4.33 -1.03 -5.91
N PHE A 191 3.66 -0.11 -6.59
CA PHE A 191 4.08 0.38 -7.90
C PHE A 191 5.35 1.22 -7.81
N VAL A 192 6.23 1.05 -8.78
CA VAL A 192 7.34 1.95 -9.08
C VAL A 192 7.16 2.45 -10.51
N PHE A 193 7.04 3.75 -10.69
CA PHE A 193 6.80 4.36 -12.00
C PHE A 193 7.87 5.39 -12.35
N ARG A 194 8.25 5.44 -13.63
CA ARG A 194 8.82 6.66 -14.19
C ARG A 194 7.71 7.66 -14.46
N LYS A 195 8.04 8.94 -14.44
CA LYS A 195 7.07 10.01 -14.73
C LYS A 195 6.45 9.89 -16.11
N SER A 196 7.14 9.28 -17.07
CA SER A 196 6.60 8.98 -18.41
C SER A 196 5.38 8.05 -18.42
N ILE A 197 4.97 7.45 -17.29
CA ILE A 197 3.67 6.74 -17.18
C ILE A 197 2.50 7.62 -17.63
N PHE A 198 2.58 8.94 -17.39
CA PHE A 198 1.53 9.88 -17.77
C PHE A 198 1.36 10.04 -19.28
N ASP A 199 2.37 9.72 -20.08
CA ASP A 199 2.30 9.71 -21.55
C ASP A 199 1.45 8.55 -22.07
N PHE A 200 1.29 7.50 -21.27
CA PHE A 200 0.46 6.32 -21.54
C PHE A 200 -0.98 6.45 -21.04
N MET A 201 -1.34 7.55 -20.35
CA MET A 201 -2.63 7.73 -19.72
C MET A 201 -3.49 8.75 -20.45
N LYS A 202 -4.72 8.37 -20.81
CA LYS A 202 -5.74 9.27 -21.34
C LYS A 202 -6.79 9.61 -20.27
N PRO A 203 -7.52 10.72 -20.41
CA PRO A 203 -8.58 11.09 -19.46
C PRO A 203 -9.65 10.00 -19.31
N GLY A 204 -9.98 9.67 -18.06
CA GLY A 204 -11.07 8.74 -17.72
C GLY A 204 -10.70 7.26 -17.65
N GLU A 205 -9.52 6.88 -18.11
CA GLU A 205 -9.07 5.48 -18.14
C GLU A 205 -8.74 4.94 -16.74
N GLU A 206 -8.89 3.61 -16.58
CA GLU A 206 -8.45 2.90 -15.39
C GLU A 206 -6.97 2.49 -15.53
N LEU A 207 -6.14 2.79 -14.54
CA LEU A 207 -4.69 2.60 -14.60
C LEU A 207 -4.27 1.19 -15.04
N VAL A 208 -4.89 0.17 -14.43
CA VAL A 208 -4.50 -1.23 -14.63
C VAL A 208 -5.19 -1.89 -15.84
N VAL A 209 -5.96 -1.15 -16.60
CA VAL A 209 -6.65 -1.62 -17.81
C VAL A 209 -5.96 -1.01 -19.03
N GLU A 210 -6.40 0.17 -19.48
CA GLU A 210 -5.96 0.72 -20.77
C GLU A 210 -4.50 1.21 -20.74
N PRO A 211 -4.01 1.97 -19.74
CA PRO A 211 -2.60 2.36 -19.65
C PRO A 211 -1.64 1.17 -19.53
N PHE A 212 -2.00 0.17 -18.70
CA PHE A 212 -1.16 -1.02 -18.56
C PHE A 212 -1.15 -1.85 -19.84
N GLN A 213 -2.26 -1.94 -20.56
CA GLN A 213 -2.29 -2.64 -21.85
C GLN A 213 -1.30 -2.00 -22.83
N ARG A 214 -1.27 -0.67 -22.96
CA ARG A 214 -0.31 0.04 -23.81
C ARG A 214 1.14 -0.19 -23.38
N LEU A 215 1.39 -0.17 -22.07
CA LEU A 215 2.73 -0.49 -21.54
C LEU A 215 3.15 -1.93 -21.82
N ILE A 216 2.22 -2.89 -21.79
CA ILE A 216 2.48 -4.30 -22.13
C ILE A 216 2.83 -4.41 -23.61
N GLU A 217 2.04 -3.80 -24.49
CA GLU A 217 2.27 -3.80 -25.95
C GLU A 217 3.64 -3.21 -26.32
N GLU A 218 4.08 -2.19 -25.59
CA GLU A 218 5.39 -1.57 -25.78
C GLU A 218 6.52 -2.20 -24.94
N HIS A 219 6.24 -3.30 -24.24
CA HIS A 219 7.19 -3.97 -23.33
C HIS A 219 7.76 -3.04 -22.24
N GLN A 220 6.95 -2.12 -21.73
CA GLN A 220 7.34 -1.10 -20.73
C GLN A 220 6.83 -1.39 -19.32
N LEU A 221 6.16 -2.53 -19.08
CA LEU A 221 5.65 -2.95 -17.79
C LEU A 221 6.32 -4.25 -17.35
N ILE A 222 6.80 -4.31 -16.10
CA ILE A 222 7.40 -5.49 -15.50
C ILE A 222 6.76 -5.81 -14.15
N GLY A 223 6.86 -7.06 -13.71
CA GLY A 223 6.39 -7.52 -12.42
C GLY A 223 7.53 -8.03 -11.55
N TYR A 224 7.52 -7.64 -10.27
CA TYR A 224 8.43 -8.17 -9.26
C TYR A 224 7.70 -9.19 -8.40
N GLN A 225 8.16 -10.45 -8.36
CA GLN A 225 7.52 -11.50 -7.58
C GLN A 225 8.03 -11.50 -6.14
N TYR A 226 7.08 -11.52 -5.19
CA TYR A 226 7.41 -11.67 -3.77
C TYR A 226 6.28 -12.39 -3.02
N PRO A 227 6.59 -13.31 -2.10
CA PRO A 227 5.57 -14.17 -1.49
C PRO A 227 4.78 -13.51 -0.36
N ASP A 228 5.43 -12.62 0.42
CA ASP A 228 4.86 -12.10 1.65
C ASP A 228 4.09 -10.80 1.40
N TRP A 229 2.79 -10.94 1.33
CA TRP A 229 1.87 -9.84 1.08
C TRP A 229 0.53 -10.11 1.76
N TRP A 230 -0.06 -9.08 2.34
CA TRP A 230 -1.33 -9.13 3.04
C TRP A 230 -2.21 -7.97 2.59
N CYS A 231 -3.49 -8.23 2.34
CA CYS A 231 -4.48 -7.20 2.07
C CYS A 231 -5.58 -7.19 3.13
N MET A 232 -6.31 -6.10 3.18
CA MET A 232 -7.47 -5.93 4.05
C MET A 232 -8.71 -5.60 3.22
N ASP A 233 -9.18 -6.55 2.41
CA ASP A 233 -10.34 -6.37 1.53
C ASP A 233 -11.65 -6.81 2.18
N THR A 234 -11.57 -7.78 3.08
CA THR A 234 -12.71 -8.41 3.75
C THR A 234 -12.54 -8.38 5.27
N PHE A 235 -13.65 -8.57 5.98
CA PHE A 235 -13.64 -8.70 7.45
C PHE A 235 -12.70 -9.84 7.92
N LYS A 236 -12.70 -10.98 7.21
CA LYS A 236 -11.81 -12.10 7.53
C LYS A 236 -10.33 -11.73 7.43
N GLU A 237 -9.96 -11.01 6.39
CA GLU A 237 -8.57 -10.55 6.22
C GLU A 237 -8.18 -9.53 7.29
N HIS A 238 -9.09 -8.60 7.63
CA HIS A 238 -8.87 -7.68 8.76
C HIS A 238 -8.63 -8.44 10.07
N GLN A 239 -9.42 -9.50 10.34
CA GLN A 239 -9.26 -10.31 11.55
C GLN A 239 -7.90 -11.01 11.56
N VAL A 240 -7.49 -11.62 10.45
CA VAL A 240 -6.15 -12.24 10.31
C VAL A 240 -5.03 -11.24 10.61
N LEU A 241 -5.09 -10.04 10.02
CA LEU A 241 -4.10 -8.99 10.27
C LEU A 241 -4.08 -8.55 11.74
N THR A 242 -5.25 -8.42 12.35
CA THR A 242 -5.39 -8.03 13.76
C THR A 242 -4.84 -9.11 14.70
N ASP A 243 -5.11 -10.39 14.41
CA ASP A 243 -4.59 -11.51 15.18
C ASP A 243 -3.06 -11.58 15.09
N MET A 244 -2.49 -11.48 13.88
CA MET A 244 -1.04 -11.41 13.67
C MET A 244 -0.40 -10.25 14.45
N TYR A 245 -1.03 -9.09 14.45
CA TYR A 245 -0.55 -7.92 15.20
C TYR A 245 -0.57 -8.19 16.71
N ASN A 246 -1.69 -8.70 17.25
CA ASN A 246 -1.86 -8.97 18.69
C ASN A 246 -0.92 -10.07 19.19
N GLU A 247 -0.55 -11.02 18.34
CA GLU A 247 0.42 -12.07 18.66
C GLU A 247 1.89 -11.58 18.54
N GLY A 248 2.13 -10.32 18.19
CA GLY A 248 3.48 -9.80 17.93
C GLY A 248 4.13 -10.39 16.66
N LYS A 249 3.34 -10.98 15.78
CA LYS A 249 3.77 -11.61 14.53
C LYS A 249 3.34 -10.77 13.31
N ALA A 250 3.58 -9.47 13.33
CA ALA A 250 3.28 -8.53 12.25
C ALA A 250 4.50 -8.32 11.35
N PRO A 251 4.72 -9.15 10.29
CA PRO A 251 5.96 -9.12 9.51
C PRO A 251 6.16 -7.81 8.74
N TRP A 252 5.05 -7.11 8.43
CA TRP A 252 5.08 -5.80 7.75
C TRP A 252 5.64 -4.66 8.61
N GLU A 253 5.78 -4.87 9.95
CA GLU A 253 6.40 -3.90 10.84
C GLU A 253 7.92 -3.98 10.76
N VAL A 254 8.46 -3.79 9.56
CA VAL A 254 9.90 -3.86 9.26
C VAL A 254 10.74 -2.83 10.02
N TRP A 255 10.12 -1.82 10.60
CA TRP A 255 10.76 -0.80 11.42
C TRP A 255 10.96 -1.22 12.88
N ARG A 256 10.33 -2.31 13.33
CA ARG A 256 10.62 -2.88 14.65
C ARG A 256 11.86 -3.75 14.55
N ALA A 257 12.89 -3.41 15.32
CA ALA A 257 14.05 -4.29 15.47
C ALA A 257 13.57 -5.63 16.01
N ARG A 258 13.79 -6.72 15.26
CA ARG A 258 13.58 -8.06 15.80
C ARG A 258 14.75 -8.34 16.77
N GLU A 259 14.45 -8.78 17.97
CA GLU A 259 15.46 -9.16 19.00
C GLU A 259 16.47 -10.22 18.53
N THR A 260 16.33 -10.74 17.32
CA THR A 260 17.12 -11.83 16.75
C THR A 260 17.95 -11.48 15.51
N ASP A 261 17.89 -10.26 15.00
CA ASP A 261 18.73 -9.89 13.86
C ASP A 261 20.13 -9.46 14.32
N PRO A 262 21.21 -10.17 13.93
CA PRO A 262 22.57 -9.68 14.15
C PRO A 262 22.73 -8.35 13.39
N ALA A 263 23.38 -7.39 14.06
CA ALA A 263 23.67 -6.08 13.48
C ALA A 263 24.23 -6.21 12.05
N PRO A 264 23.83 -5.38 11.08
CA PRO A 264 24.34 -5.45 9.71
C PRO A 264 25.85 -5.29 9.75
N THR A 265 26.57 -6.34 9.39
CA THR A 265 28.03 -6.30 9.15
C THR A 265 28.26 -5.30 8.03
N GLN A 266 28.83 -4.17 8.38
CA GLN A 266 29.36 -3.20 7.42
C GLN A 266 30.38 -3.92 6.52
N ARG A 267 30.09 -4.00 5.23
CA ARG A 267 31.05 -4.25 4.17
C ARG A 267 30.88 -3.20 3.08
#